data_ca848ed8f0abe7d73c77afcd513b03b5
#
_entry.id   ca848ed8f0abe7d73c77afcd513b03b5
#
_cell.length_a   1.000
_cell.length_b   1.000
_cell.length_c   1.000
_cell.angle_alpha   90.00
_cell.angle_beta   90.00
_cell.angle_gamma   90.00
#
_symmetry.space_group_name_H-M   'P 1'
#
loop_
_entity.id
_entity.type
_entity.pdbx_description
1 polymer ?
#
loop_
_entity_poly.entity_id
_entity_poly.type
_entity_poly.pdbx_seq_one_letter_code
_entity_poly.pdbx_strand_id
1 'polypeptide(L)'
;MFIKSKTPSRRCSRLITNENKAIILSWIDKKDKDYYTCMTDPYKLKLLLRGSRDGFEIDTFHRLCDFQGPTIIILKTIQGDLIGGYNPLNWNSFAKKIELRIHNLIQFRYAGIICINILHFIFSISYFILKRKSYFSKTSDSFIFSFTDQSNQVLSRIKPEAINMAIWNNELSGPSFGASDLYMKDSNRWHSYWGTYEHKITNSNELIAEEYEYLLVVY
;
A
#
# COMPACT_ATOMS: atom_id res chain seq x y z
N MET A 1 -22.01 -39.19 -12.09
CA MET A 1 -21.04 -38.14 -12.39
C MET A 1 -21.47 -36.91 -11.58
N PHE A 2 -20.90 -36.70 -10.39
CA PHE A 2 -21.26 -35.59 -9.52
C PHE A 2 -20.55 -34.34 -9.95
N ILE A 3 -21.25 -33.38 -10.50
CA ILE A 3 -20.75 -32.03 -10.74
C ILE A 3 -20.61 -31.36 -9.36
N LYS A 4 -19.39 -31.28 -8.84
CA LYS A 4 -19.10 -30.42 -7.69
C LYS A 4 -19.45 -28.99 -8.07
N SER A 5 -20.51 -28.45 -7.51
CA SER A 5 -20.80 -27.03 -7.56
C SER A 5 -19.62 -26.29 -6.92
N LYS A 6 -18.83 -25.58 -7.74
CA LYS A 6 -17.84 -24.63 -7.22
C LYS A 6 -18.62 -23.55 -6.47
N THR A 7 -18.55 -23.56 -5.15
CA THR A 7 -18.94 -22.40 -4.34
C THR A 7 -18.25 -21.15 -4.91
N PRO A 8 -18.99 -20.06 -5.17
CA PRO A 8 -18.37 -18.85 -5.69
C PRO A 8 -17.29 -18.40 -4.71
N SER A 9 -16.07 -18.24 -5.20
CA SER A 9 -14.97 -17.79 -4.37
C SER A 9 -15.32 -16.42 -3.78
N ARG A 10 -15.27 -16.31 -2.46
CA ARG A 10 -15.60 -15.08 -1.73
C ARG A 10 -14.69 -13.97 -2.29
N ARG A 11 -15.28 -12.92 -2.88
CA ARG A 11 -14.51 -11.82 -3.47
C ARG A 11 -13.55 -11.26 -2.43
N CYS A 12 -12.27 -11.17 -2.76
CA CYS A 12 -11.25 -10.58 -1.90
C CYS A 12 -11.40 -9.06 -1.75
N SER A 13 -11.99 -8.41 -2.75
CA SER A 13 -12.27 -6.98 -2.79
C SER A 13 -13.77 -6.71 -3.00
N ARG A 14 -14.24 -5.57 -2.48
CA ARG A 14 -15.56 -5.00 -2.78
C ARG A 14 -15.50 -3.90 -3.82
N LEU A 15 -14.31 -3.36 -4.07
CA LEU A 15 -14.10 -2.20 -4.93
C LEU A 15 -13.83 -2.56 -6.38
N ILE A 16 -13.15 -3.69 -6.63
CA ILE A 16 -12.82 -4.11 -8.00
C ILE A 16 -13.55 -5.40 -8.39
N THR A 17 -13.81 -5.52 -9.68
CA THR A 17 -14.34 -6.73 -10.29
C THR A 17 -13.24 -7.78 -10.47
N ASN A 18 -13.61 -9.01 -10.84
CA ASN A 18 -12.64 -10.04 -11.16
C ASN A 18 -11.85 -9.69 -12.44
N GLU A 19 -12.47 -8.98 -13.38
CA GLU A 19 -11.85 -8.50 -14.61
C GLU A 19 -10.79 -7.44 -14.28
N ASN A 20 -11.11 -6.44 -13.46
CA ASN A 20 -10.13 -5.43 -13.00
C ASN A 20 -8.97 -6.09 -12.24
N LYS A 21 -9.27 -7.10 -11.42
CA LYS A 21 -8.23 -7.90 -10.75
C LYS A 21 -7.29 -8.55 -11.76
N ALA A 22 -7.83 -9.24 -12.78
CA ALA A 22 -7.04 -9.91 -13.80
C ALA A 22 -6.15 -8.92 -14.58
N ILE A 23 -6.67 -7.74 -14.92
CA ILE A 23 -5.93 -6.64 -15.56
C ILE A 23 -4.74 -6.21 -14.69
N ILE A 24 -4.96 -5.92 -13.39
CA ILE A 24 -3.88 -5.53 -12.47
C ILE A 24 -2.80 -6.62 -12.40
N LEU A 25 -3.20 -7.88 -12.30
CA LEU A 25 -2.26 -8.99 -12.23
C LEU A 25 -1.45 -9.15 -13.54
N SER A 26 -2.07 -8.92 -14.69
CA SER A 26 -1.35 -8.86 -15.97
C SER A 26 -0.32 -7.72 -15.97
N TRP A 27 -0.65 -6.57 -15.45
CA TRP A 27 0.27 -5.43 -15.35
C TRP A 27 1.44 -5.68 -14.37
N ILE A 28 1.21 -6.43 -13.27
CA ILE A 28 2.28 -6.86 -12.35
C ILE A 28 3.34 -7.66 -13.11
N ASP A 29 2.92 -8.57 -13.97
CA ASP A 29 3.83 -9.41 -14.77
C ASP A 29 4.30 -8.74 -16.08
N LYS A 30 4.01 -7.42 -16.24
CA LYS A 30 4.39 -6.66 -17.46
C LYS A 30 3.84 -7.28 -18.74
N LYS A 31 2.63 -7.85 -18.65
CA LYS A 31 1.89 -8.43 -19.77
C LYS A 31 0.82 -7.45 -20.25
N ASP A 32 0.25 -7.74 -21.44
CA ASP A 32 -0.91 -7.02 -21.92
C ASP A 32 -2.10 -7.21 -20.97
N LYS A 33 -3.00 -6.20 -20.93
CA LYS A 33 -4.10 -6.17 -19.94
C LYS A 33 -5.02 -7.41 -20.01
N ASP A 34 -5.10 -8.07 -21.16
CA ASP A 34 -5.96 -9.23 -21.40
C ASP A 34 -5.23 -10.57 -21.23
N TYR A 35 -3.98 -10.56 -20.75
CA TYR A 35 -3.17 -11.78 -20.62
C TYR A 35 -3.75 -12.75 -19.61
N TYR A 36 -4.13 -12.26 -18.42
CA TYR A 36 -4.84 -13.05 -17.43
C TYR A 36 -6.34 -12.86 -17.56
N THR A 37 -7.07 -13.90 -17.23
CA THR A 37 -8.51 -13.87 -17.05
C THR A 37 -8.84 -14.20 -15.60
N CYS A 38 -10.07 -14.00 -15.18
CA CYS A 38 -10.51 -14.37 -13.83
C CYS A 38 -10.39 -15.86 -13.51
N MET A 39 -10.14 -16.72 -14.52
CA MET A 39 -9.98 -18.17 -14.35
C MET A 39 -8.53 -18.66 -14.39
N THR A 40 -7.60 -17.84 -14.88
CA THR A 40 -6.19 -18.24 -15.15
C THR A 40 -5.17 -17.44 -14.34
N ASP A 41 -5.62 -16.56 -13.43
CA ASP A 41 -4.69 -15.76 -12.64
C ASP A 41 -3.90 -16.66 -11.66
N PRO A 42 -2.55 -16.48 -11.59
CA PRO A 42 -1.70 -17.29 -10.72
C PRO A 42 -1.66 -16.80 -9.27
N TYR A 43 -2.25 -15.62 -8.99
CA TYR A 43 -2.08 -14.93 -7.73
C TYR A 43 -3.31 -15.07 -6.82
N LYS A 44 -3.05 -15.13 -5.53
CA LYS A 44 -4.08 -14.94 -4.50
C LYS A 44 -3.98 -13.53 -3.93
N LEU A 45 -5.10 -12.83 -3.85
CA LEU A 45 -5.18 -11.56 -3.17
C LEU A 45 -5.79 -11.75 -1.78
N LYS A 46 -5.09 -11.25 -0.75
CA LYS A 46 -5.55 -11.29 0.64
C LYS A 46 -5.83 -9.87 1.13
N LEU A 47 -7.06 -9.60 1.56
CA LEU A 47 -7.41 -8.31 2.14
C LEU A 47 -6.70 -8.11 3.48
N LEU A 48 -5.83 -7.12 3.54
CA LEU A 48 -5.15 -6.66 4.76
C LEU A 48 -5.99 -5.63 5.49
N LEU A 49 -6.39 -4.56 4.79
CA LEU A 49 -7.12 -3.44 5.35
C LEU A 49 -8.27 -3.03 4.43
N ARG A 50 -9.38 -2.65 5.05
CA ARG A 50 -10.50 -1.93 4.43
C ARG A 50 -10.90 -0.78 5.32
N GLY A 51 -10.97 0.43 4.80
CA GLY A 51 -11.24 1.64 5.57
C GLY A 51 -12.51 1.54 6.41
N SER A 52 -13.63 1.14 5.83
CA SER A 52 -14.91 0.97 6.53
C SER A 52 -14.94 -0.12 7.61
N ARG A 53 -13.99 -1.05 7.60
CA ARG A 53 -13.88 -2.14 8.58
C ARG A 53 -12.89 -1.83 9.69
N ASP A 54 -11.73 -1.25 9.33
CA ASP A 54 -10.56 -1.19 10.20
C ASP A 54 -10.22 0.23 10.66
N GLY A 55 -10.84 1.25 10.02
CA GLY A 55 -10.53 2.66 10.21
C GLY A 55 -9.71 3.25 9.06
N PHE A 56 -9.71 4.57 8.98
CA PHE A 56 -9.05 5.36 7.92
C PHE A 56 -7.74 5.99 8.39
N GLU A 57 -7.30 5.74 9.62
CA GLU A 57 -6.15 6.37 10.23
C GLU A 57 -4.83 5.82 9.65
N ILE A 58 -3.83 6.70 9.57
CA ILE A 58 -2.47 6.35 9.13
C ILE A 58 -1.86 5.25 10.00
N ASP A 59 -2.06 5.31 11.31
CA ASP A 59 -1.56 4.29 12.25
C ASP A 59 -2.16 2.90 11.97
N THR A 60 -3.44 2.85 11.57
CA THR A 60 -4.08 1.59 11.18
C THR A 60 -3.44 1.02 9.92
N PHE A 61 -3.15 1.87 8.92
CA PHE A 61 -2.41 1.46 7.73
C PHE A 61 -1.06 0.86 8.11
N HIS A 62 -0.23 1.56 8.87
CA HIS A 62 1.09 1.07 9.26
C HIS A 62 1.02 -0.21 10.08
N ARG A 63 0.09 -0.29 11.01
CA ARG A 63 -0.10 -1.49 11.84
C ARG A 63 -0.45 -2.74 11.03
N LEU A 64 -1.25 -2.61 9.98
CA LEU A 64 -1.76 -3.73 9.20
C LEU A 64 -0.95 -4.03 7.94
N CYS A 65 -0.30 -3.04 7.34
CA CYS A 65 0.30 -3.16 6.01
C CYS A 65 1.83 -3.11 6.00
N ASP A 66 2.49 -2.56 7.04
CA ASP A 66 3.95 -2.55 7.09
C ASP A 66 4.53 -3.96 7.15
N PHE A 67 5.59 -4.18 6.38
CA PHE A 67 6.34 -5.44 6.28
C PHE A 67 5.52 -6.66 5.83
N GLN A 68 4.41 -6.45 5.14
CA GLN A 68 3.57 -7.54 4.64
C GLN A 68 4.01 -8.06 3.25
N GLY A 69 4.81 -7.30 2.50
CA GLY A 69 5.24 -7.64 1.13
C GLY A 69 4.50 -6.84 0.07
N PRO A 70 4.44 -7.33 -1.18
CA PRO A 70 3.81 -6.62 -2.28
C PRO A 70 2.32 -6.38 -2.04
N THR A 71 1.87 -5.15 -2.29
CA THR A 71 0.48 -4.77 -2.07
C THR A 71 -0.12 -3.99 -3.24
N ILE A 72 -1.42 -4.18 -3.44
CA ILE A 72 -2.26 -3.37 -4.30
C ILE A 72 -3.14 -2.51 -3.40
N ILE A 73 -3.20 -1.22 -3.69
CA ILE A 73 -4.10 -0.26 -3.06
C ILE A 73 -5.20 0.05 -4.05
N ILE A 74 -6.44 0.02 -3.58
CA ILE A 74 -7.62 0.42 -4.34
C ILE A 74 -8.30 1.55 -3.55
N LEU A 75 -8.54 2.67 -4.19
CA LEU A 75 -9.21 3.84 -3.65
C LEU A 75 -10.45 4.15 -4.47
N LYS A 76 -11.60 4.21 -3.84
CA LYS A 76 -12.84 4.78 -4.38
C LYS A 76 -13.07 6.13 -3.74
N THR A 77 -13.18 7.17 -4.55
CA THR A 77 -13.43 8.54 -4.08
C THR A 77 -14.92 8.84 -4.01
N ILE A 78 -15.30 9.88 -3.25
CA ILE A 78 -16.69 10.38 -3.21
C ILE A 78 -17.14 10.94 -4.56
N GLN A 79 -16.21 11.33 -5.44
CA GLN A 79 -16.48 11.76 -6.81
C GLN A 79 -16.73 10.59 -7.77
N GLY A 80 -16.50 9.36 -7.32
CA GLY A 80 -16.69 8.15 -8.11
C GLY A 80 -15.43 7.64 -8.81
N ASP A 81 -14.27 8.28 -8.63
CA ASP A 81 -13.00 7.77 -9.17
C ASP A 81 -12.67 6.42 -8.53
N LEU A 82 -12.22 5.49 -9.36
CA LEU A 82 -11.67 4.21 -8.94
C LEU A 82 -10.20 4.12 -9.37
N ILE A 83 -9.31 4.44 -8.46
CA ILE A 83 -7.88 4.54 -8.71
C ILE A 83 -7.09 3.68 -7.74
N GLY A 84 -5.80 3.50 -7.98
CA GLY A 84 -4.97 2.73 -7.08
C GLY A 84 -3.50 2.68 -7.48
N GLY A 85 -2.76 1.79 -6.81
CA GLY A 85 -1.36 1.57 -7.11
C GLY A 85 -0.84 0.22 -6.62
N TYR A 86 0.22 -0.24 -7.25
CA TYR A 86 0.97 -1.43 -6.88
C TYR A 86 2.33 -1.07 -6.34
N ASN A 87 2.59 -1.49 -5.10
CA ASN A 87 3.91 -1.45 -4.49
C ASN A 87 4.49 -2.87 -4.44
N PRO A 88 5.57 -3.18 -5.17
CA PRO A 88 6.23 -4.49 -5.13
C PRO A 88 7.07 -4.71 -3.87
N LEU A 89 7.28 -3.66 -3.08
CA LEU A 89 8.13 -3.65 -1.89
C LEU A 89 7.29 -3.70 -0.61
N ASN A 90 7.97 -3.78 0.52
CA ASN A 90 7.32 -3.56 1.81
C ASN A 90 7.05 -2.06 2.02
N TRP A 91 5.90 -1.73 2.58
CA TRP A 91 5.71 -0.48 3.30
C TRP A 91 6.54 -0.54 4.59
N ASN A 92 7.07 0.58 5.02
CA ASN A 92 7.94 0.62 6.18
C ASN A 92 7.85 1.97 6.89
N SER A 93 7.16 2.01 8.02
CA SER A 93 7.33 3.07 9.00
C SER A 93 8.45 2.68 9.95
N PHE A 94 9.40 3.57 10.20
CA PHE A 94 10.48 3.33 11.17
C PHE A 94 9.95 3.12 12.59
N ALA A 95 8.80 3.69 12.93
CA ALA A 95 8.17 3.56 14.24
C ALA A 95 7.94 2.10 14.64
N LYS A 96 7.37 1.28 13.74
CA LYS A 96 7.07 -0.13 14.02
C LYS A 96 8.34 -0.98 14.25
N LYS A 97 9.43 -0.66 13.55
CA LYS A 97 10.71 -1.38 13.73
C LYS A 97 11.33 -1.13 15.11
N ILE A 98 11.11 0.04 15.67
CA ILE A 98 11.58 0.42 17.00
C ILE A 98 10.73 -0.25 18.07
N GLU A 99 9.40 -0.21 17.91
CA GLU A 99 8.45 -0.84 18.84
C GLU A 99 8.73 -2.34 18.99
N LEU A 100 8.96 -3.06 17.89
CA LEU A 100 9.36 -4.47 17.90
C LEU A 100 10.71 -4.69 18.59
N ARG A 101 11.70 -3.81 18.39
CA ARG A 101 13.00 -3.93 19.07
C ARG A 101 12.89 -3.64 20.56
N ILE A 102 12.10 -2.67 20.95
CA ILE A 102 11.85 -2.31 22.34
C ILE A 102 11.09 -3.43 23.04
N HIS A 103 10.04 -3.97 22.43
CA HIS A 103 9.29 -5.10 22.97
C HIS A 103 10.21 -6.31 23.23
N ASN A 104 11.08 -6.65 22.28
CA ASN A 104 12.06 -7.71 22.44
C ASN A 104 13.09 -7.39 23.54
N LEU A 105 13.55 -6.14 23.65
CA LEU A 105 14.47 -5.72 24.72
C LEU A 105 13.82 -5.75 26.11
N ILE A 106 12.53 -5.45 26.23
CA ILE A 106 11.77 -5.53 27.48
C ILE A 106 11.58 -6.99 27.90
N GLN A 107 11.31 -7.89 26.97
CA GLN A 107 11.19 -9.34 27.25
C GLN A 107 12.50 -9.94 27.81
N PHE A 108 13.67 -9.45 27.38
CA PHE A 108 14.97 -9.88 27.92
C PHE A 108 15.28 -9.32 29.34
N ARG A 109 14.44 -8.44 29.88
CA ARG A 109 14.73 -7.65 31.10
C ARG A 109 14.25 -8.25 32.42
N TYR A 110 13.57 -9.34 32.43
CA TYR A 110 13.24 -10.00 33.70
C TYR A 110 14.42 -10.66 34.39
N ALA A 111 15.63 -10.56 33.82
CA ALA A 111 16.83 -11.21 34.33
C ALA A 111 17.92 -10.29 34.93
N GLY A 112 17.71 -8.96 35.05
CA GLY A 112 18.76 -8.13 35.63
C GLY A 112 18.43 -6.63 35.76
N ILE A 113 18.62 -6.11 36.96
CA ILE A 113 18.49 -4.70 37.32
C ILE A 113 19.58 -3.88 36.62
N ILE A 114 19.23 -3.15 35.57
CA ILE A 114 20.07 -2.12 34.96
C ILE A 114 19.32 -0.81 34.93
N CYS A 115 19.99 0.22 35.44
CA CYS A 115 19.57 1.59 35.68
C CYS A 115 18.51 2.16 34.72
N ILE A 116 17.31 2.43 35.24
CA ILE A 116 16.15 3.02 34.55
C ILE A 116 16.52 4.35 33.85
N ASN A 117 17.46 5.13 34.40
CA ASN A 117 17.88 6.42 33.87
C ASN A 117 18.71 6.33 32.57
N ILE A 118 19.58 5.34 32.46
CA ILE A 118 20.36 5.14 31.22
C ILE A 118 19.46 4.70 30.06
N LEU A 119 18.45 3.94 30.35
CA LEU A 119 17.48 3.48 29.34
C LEU A 119 16.52 4.58 28.92
N HIS A 120 16.08 5.43 29.84
CA HIS A 120 15.29 6.59 29.48
C HIS A 120 16.10 7.57 28.61
N PHE A 121 17.39 7.71 28.88
CA PHE A 121 18.30 8.52 28.09
C PHE A 121 18.57 7.91 26.72
N ILE A 122 18.86 6.61 26.62
CA ILE A 122 19.01 5.87 25.35
C ILE A 122 17.69 5.90 24.58
N PHE A 123 16.54 5.78 25.26
CA PHE A 123 15.21 5.86 24.67
C PHE A 123 14.94 7.25 24.10
N SER A 124 15.26 8.31 24.85
CA SER A 124 15.09 9.71 24.39
C SER A 124 16.01 10.02 23.21
N ILE A 125 17.27 9.59 23.24
CA ILE A 125 18.20 9.78 22.12
C ILE A 125 17.79 8.93 20.92
N SER A 126 17.41 7.67 21.09
CA SER A 126 16.92 6.82 20.02
C SER A 126 15.63 7.38 19.42
N TYR A 127 14.72 7.86 20.26
CA TYR A 127 13.49 8.53 19.82
C TYR A 127 13.79 9.82 19.06
N PHE A 128 14.76 10.62 19.49
CA PHE A 128 15.13 11.88 18.85
C PHE A 128 15.92 11.68 17.54
N ILE A 129 16.83 10.69 17.51
CA ILE A 129 17.63 10.35 16.31
C ILE A 129 16.76 9.62 15.26
N LEU A 130 15.77 8.87 15.71
CA LEU A 130 14.86 8.09 14.85
C LEU A 130 13.61 8.88 14.46
N LYS A 131 13.40 10.05 15.06
CA LYS A 131 12.30 10.96 14.72
C LYS A 131 12.54 11.51 13.32
N ARG A 132 11.75 11.05 12.34
CA ARG A 132 11.68 11.51 10.96
C ARG A 132 12.78 11.01 10.00
N LYS A 133 12.83 9.72 9.76
CA LYS A 133 13.44 9.27 8.51
C LYS A 133 12.36 8.84 7.53
N SER A 134 11.85 9.83 6.80
CA SER A 134 11.19 9.58 5.53
C SER A 134 12.25 9.27 4.47
N TYR A 135 12.00 8.32 3.61
CA TYR A 135 12.90 7.95 2.52
C TYR A 135 12.15 7.37 1.34
N PHE A 136 12.75 7.49 0.18
CA PHE A 136 12.28 6.81 -1.00
C PHE A 136 12.86 5.40 -1.11
N SER A 137 12.01 4.45 -1.50
CA SER A 137 12.43 3.11 -1.93
C SER A 137 12.48 3.06 -3.45
N LYS A 138 13.56 2.46 -3.95
CA LYS A 138 13.82 2.30 -5.38
C LYS A 138 13.16 1.05 -5.91
N THR A 139 12.38 1.19 -6.99
CA THR A 139 11.88 0.08 -7.79
C THR A 139 11.46 0.56 -9.18
N SER A 140 11.61 -0.31 -10.18
CA SER A 140 11.09 -0.10 -11.56
C SER A 140 9.73 -0.73 -11.80
N ASP A 141 9.18 -1.44 -10.81
CA ASP A 141 8.03 -2.32 -10.99
C ASP A 141 6.74 -1.76 -10.40
N SER A 142 6.83 -0.63 -9.66
CA SER A 142 5.65 0.04 -9.16
C SER A 142 4.88 0.74 -10.29
N PHE A 143 3.57 0.80 -10.10
CA PHE A 143 2.68 1.55 -10.99
C PHE A 143 1.48 2.08 -10.20
N ILE A 144 0.85 3.11 -10.75
CA ILE A 144 -0.46 3.60 -10.34
C ILE A 144 -1.44 3.44 -11.50
N PHE A 145 -2.73 3.42 -11.22
CA PHE A 145 -3.74 3.13 -12.24
C PHE A 145 -5.08 3.81 -11.97
N SER A 146 -5.91 3.87 -13.02
CA SER A 146 -7.30 4.29 -12.94
C SER A 146 -8.22 3.33 -13.69
N PHE A 147 -9.32 2.97 -13.04
CA PHE A 147 -10.49 2.27 -13.59
C PHE A 147 -11.74 3.16 -13.58
N THR A 148 -11.58 4.46 -13.41
CA THR A 148 -12.68 5.43 -13.39
C THR A 148 -13.48 5.35 -14.70
N ASP A 149 -12.79 5.29 -15.83
CA ASP A 149 -13.39 4.95 -17.13
C ASP A 149 -13.12 3.48 -17.45
N GLN A 150 -14.16 2.65 -17.45
CA GLN A 150 -14.07 1.23 -17.75
C GLN A 150 -13.68 0.94 -19.21
N SER A 151 -13.95 1.87 -20.13
CA SER A 151 -13.56 1.76 -21.54
C SER A 151 -12.11 2.17 -21.79
N ASN A 152 -11.53 2.98 -20.91
CA ASN A 152 -10.19 3.53 -21.05
C ASN A 152 -9.43 3.49 -19.71
N GLN A 153 -9.02 2.26 -19.32
CA GLN A 153 -8.21 2.06 -18.12
C GLN A 153 -6.82 2.69 -18.30
N VAL A 154 -6.35 3.40 -17.27
CA VAL A 154 -5.03 4.02 -17.27
C VAL A 154 -4.07 3.18 -16.45
N LEU A 155 -2.96 2.78 -17.06
CA LEU A 155 -1.76 2.27 -16.39
C LEU A 155 -0.68 3.35 -16.45
N SER A 156 -0.10 3.69 -15.31
CA SER A 156 0.98 4.66 -15.21
C SER A 156 2.15 4.05 -14.44
N ARG A 157 3.22 3.71 -15.13
CA ARG A 157 4.43 3.16 -14.55
C ARG A 157 5.34 4.27 -14.03
N ILE A 158 6.23 3.91 -13.11
CA ILE A 158 7.30 4.84 -12.69
C ILE A 158 8.21 5.14 -13.87
N LYS A 159 8.53 6.41 -14.09
CA LYS A 159 9.47 6.84 -15.13
C LYS A 159 10.88 6.30 -14.88
N PRO A 160 11.64 5.88 -15.91
CA PRO A 160 12.99 5.34 -15.75
C PRO A 160 13.92 6.26 -14.96
N GLU A 161 13.84 7.56 -15.15
CA GLU A 161 14.63 8.57 -14.44
C GLU A 161 14.20 8.78 -12.99
N ALA A 162 12.97 8.36 -12.62
CA ALA A 162 12.38 8.55 -11.30
C ALA A 162 12.35 7.28 -10.42
N ILE A 163 12.91 6.16 -10.85
CA ILE A 163 12.87 4.88 -10.12
C ILE A 163 13.40 4.97 -8.69
N ASN A 164 14.30 5.92 -8.40
CA ASN A 164 14.81 6.16 -7.06
C ASN A 164 13.79 6.83 -6.13
N MET A 165 12.69 7.36 -6.69
CA MET A 165 11.61 8.03 -5.98
C MET A 165 10.28 7.27 -6.10
N ALA A 166 10.31 5.97 -6.34
CA ALA A 166 9.12 5.19 -6.67
C ALA A 166 8.11 5.08 -5.52
N ILE A 167 8.59 4.83 -4.31
CA ILE A 167 7.74 4.64 -3.12
C ILE A 167 8.29 5.52 -1.99
N TRP A 168 7.44 6.37 -1.42
CA TRP A 168 7.77 7.18 -0.26
C TRP A 168 7.33 6.50 1.03
N ASN A 169 8.26 6.34 1.96
CA ASN A 169 8.02 5.76 3.27
C ASN A 169 8.14 6.84 4.34
N ASN A 170 7.08 7.02 5.13
CA ASN A 170 7.01 8.00 6.20
C ASN A 170 6.02 7.54 7.26
N GLU A 171 6.36 7.68 8.52
CA GLU A 171 5.48 7.33 9.66
C GLU A 171 4.26 8.26 9.82
N LEU A 172 4.35 9.48 9.31
CA LEU A 172 3.31 10.52 9.44
C LEU A 172 2.39 10.62 8.22
N SER A 173 2.59 9.78 7.21
CA SER A 173 1.72 9.70 6.03
C SER A 173 1.39 8.25 5.73
N GLY A 174 0.24 8.03 5.12
CA GLY A 174 -0.11 6.72 4.60
C GLY A 174 0.72 6.37 3.36
N PRO A 175 0.25 5.40 2.57
CA PRO A 175 0.95 4.96 1.37
C PRO A 175 1.15 6.12 0.39
N SER A 176 2.33 6.14 -0.22
CA SER A 176 2.69 7.20 -1.13
C SER A 176 3.52 6.68 -2.30
N PHE A 177 3.04 6.95 -3.50
CA PHE A 177 3.66 6.63 -4.77
C PHE A 177 4.28 7.89 -5.37
N GLY A 178 5.55 7.78 -5.76
CA GLY A 178 6.28 8.89 -6.33
C GLY A 178 6.52 10.04 -5.35
N ALA A 179 6.89 11.19 -5.87
CA ALA A 179 7.07 12.40 -5.08
C ALA A 179 5.74 12.95 -4.54
N SER A 180 4.62 12.66 -5.22
CA SER A 180 3.24 13.02 -4.81
C SER A 180 2.21 12.52 -5.82
N ASP A 181 2.52 11.50 -6.62
CA ASP A 181 1.65 11.08 -7.73
C ASP A 181 0.35 10.43 -7.24
N LEU A 182 0.40 9.73 -6.12
CA LEU A 182 -0.76 9.29 -5.36
C LEU A 182 -0.33 9.07 -3.91
N TYR A 183 -0.88 9.83 -2.97
CA TYR A 183 -0.54 9.63 -1.56
C TYR A 183 -1.68 9.96 -0.61
N MET A 184 -1.71 9.23 0.50
CA MET A 184 -2.62 9.47 1.61
C MET A 184 -2.01 10.51 2.55
N LYS A 185 -2.60 11.70 2.58
CA LYS A 185 -2.15 12.81 3.42
C LYS A 185 -2.52 12.62 4.89
N ASP A 186 -3.78 12.29 5.11
CA ASP A 186 -4.34 11.97 6.41
C ASP A 186 -5.64 11.17 6.23
N SER A 187 -6.04 10.40 7.22
CA SER A 187 -7.27 9.59 7.27
C SER A 187 -7.90 9.26 5.91
N ASN A 188 -8.90 10.02 5.49
CA ASN A 188 -9.59 9.82 4.22
C ASN A 188 -9.21 10.83 3.13
N ARG A 189 -8.24 11.73 3.38
CA ARG A 189 -7.78 12.71 2.38
C ARG A 189 -6.56 12.21 1.65
N TRP A 190 -6.66 12.21 0.31
CA TRP A 190 -5.62 11.79 -0.61
C TRP A 190 -5.29 12.91 -1.57
N HIS A 191 -4.11 12.87 -2.14
CA HIS A 191 -3.65 13.79 -3.15
C HIS A 191 -3.08 13.04 -4.34
N SER A 192 -3.21 13.64 -5.52
CA SER A 192 -2.63 13.14 -6.76
C SER A 192 -2.06 14.30 -7.57
N TYR A 193 -0.74 14.45 -7.51
CA TYR A 193 0.02 15.42 -8.30
C TYR A 193 0.91 14.66 -9.28
N TRP A 194 0.68 14.84 -10.57
CA TRP A 194 1.46 14.13 -11.58
C TRP A 194 2.90 14.65 -11.68
N GLY A 195 3.89 13.75 -11.66
CA GLY A 195 5.30 14.11 -11.71
C GLY A 195 6.25 12.95 -12.03
N THR A 196 6.29 11.93 -11.18
CA THR A 196 7.25 10.84 -11.24
C THR A 196 6.74 9.60 -12.00
N TYR A 197 5.43 9.48 -12.17
CA TYR A 197 4.80 8.44 -12.98
C TYR A 197 4.44 8.97 -14.38
N GLU A 198 4.30 8.05 -15.35
CA GLU A 198 4.16 8.38 -16.78
C GLU A 198 2.89 9.18 -17.10
N HIS A 199 1.77 8.79 -16.48
CA HIS A 199 0.45 9.33 -16.80
C HIS A 199 -0.28 9.82 -15.56
N LYS A 200 -1.10 10.85 -15.73
CA LYS A 200 -2.05 11.30 -14.73
C LYS A 200 -3.21 10.29 -14.62
N ILE A 201 -3.59 9.92 -13.39
CA ILE A 201 -4.64 8.90 -13.15
C ILE A 201 -5.99 9.50 -12.75
N THR A 202 -6.04 10.77 -12.42
CA THR A 202 -7.27 11.52 -12.10
C THR A 202 -7.10 12.99 -12.45
N ASN A 203 -8.19 13.69 -12.68
CA ASN A 203 -8.18 15.13 -12.93
C ASN A 203 -8.17 15.97 -11.66
N SER A 204 -8.50 15.39 -10.52
CA SER A 204 -8.51 16.06 -9.22
C SER A 204 -7.17 15.92 -8.52
N ASN A 205 -6.66 17.02 -7.98
CA ASN A 205 -5.44 16.99 -7.16
C ASN A 205 -5.75 16.61 -5.69
N GLU A 206 -6.96 16.89 -5.22
CA GLU A 206 -7.43 16.55 -3.88
C GLU A 206 -8.58 15.55 -3.98
N LEU A 207 -8.49 14.48 -3.22
CA LEU A 207 -9.39 13.34 -3.27
C LEU A 207 -9.85 13.01 -1.85
N ILE A 208 -11.13 12.71 -1.71
CA ILE A 208 -11.70 12.21 -0.47
C ILE A 208 -12.10 10.76 -0.69
N ALA A 209 -11.53 9.86 0.12
CA ALA A 209 -11.87 8.45 0.08
C ALA A 209 -13.29 8.22 0.60
N GLU A 210 -14.14 7.60 -0.22
CA GLU A 210 -15.35 6.94 0.23
C GLU A 210 -15.01 5.59 0.87
N GLU A 211 -14.09 4.86 0.21
CA GLU A 211 -13.58 3.58 0.69
C GLU A 211 -12.17 3.33 0.12
N TYR A 212 -11.36 2.58 0.84
CA TYR A 212 -10.13 2.04 0.29
C TYR A 212 -9.82 0.63 0.81
N GLU A 213 -9.09 -0.13 0.00
CA GLU A 213 -8.67 -1.48 0.32
C GLU A 213 -7.19 -1.69 0.03
N TYR A 214 -6.53 -2.47 0.89
CA TYR A 214 -5.17 -2.95 0.70
C TYR A 214 -5.18 -4.46 0.56
N LEU A 215 -4.65 -4.93 -0.55
CA LEU A 215 -4.62 -6.33 -0.92
C LEU A 215 -3.17 -6.80 -1.01
N LEU A 216 -2.81 -7.78 -0.18
CA LEU A 216 -1.54 -8.48 -0.30
C LEU A 216 -1.56 -9.38 -1.53
N VAL A 217 -0.52 -9.31 -2.34
CA VAL A 217 -0.28 -10.21 -3.48
C VAL A 217 0.50 -11.42 -2.99
N VAL A 218 -0.10 -12.61 -3.10
CA VAL A 218 0.50 -13.88 -2.67
C VAL A 218 0.75 -14.74 -3.91
N TYR A 219 1.99 -15.13 -4.13
CA TYR A 219 2.47 -15.97 -5.23
C TYR A 219 2.16 -17.45 -4.98
#